data_a96566763fba71ada0a04b70293a24ca
#
_entry.id   a96566763fba71ada0a04b70293a24ca
#
_cell.length_a   1.000
_cell.length_b   1.000
_cell.length_c   1.000
_cell.angle_alpha   90.00
_cell.angle_beta   90.00
_cell.angle_gamma   90.00
#
_symmetry.space_group_name_H-M   'P 1'
#
loop_
_entity.id
_entity.type
_entity.pdbx_description
1 polymer ?
#
loop_
_entity_poly.entity_id
_entity_poly.type
_entity_poly.pdbx_seq_one_letter_code
_entity_poly.pdbx_strand_id
1 'polypeptide(L)'
;MEMKRILTGDRPSGRLHIGHYFGSVANRVRLQNEYECYFIIADLHTLTTKPAKDEIEGIAENARQMVYDYIACGVDPAKSVIYLQSAVHEVYEMNLFFEMLITVPRLQRLPSLKDMAQSANLSEMPFGLLGYPVLQAADILMPRAHLVPVGKDNEAHVELTRE
;
A
#
# COMPACT_ATOMS: atom_id res chain seq x y z
N MET A 1 -13.96 -22.88 10.34
CA MET A 1 -13.61 -22.20 9.06
C MET A 1 -12.44 -21.28 9.36
N GLU A 2 -11.42 -21.31 8.52
CA GLU A 2 -10.30 -20.37 8.63
C GLU A 2 -10.79 -18.94 8.35
N MET A 3 -10.35 -17.99 9.18
CA MET A 3 -10.74 -16.59 9.02
C MET A 3 -10.13 -16.02 7.74
N LYS A 4 -10.92 -15.31 6.95
CA LYS A 4 -10.41 -14.67 5.72
C LYS A 4 -9.45 -13.56 6.06
N ARG A 5 -8.37 -13.42 5.27
CA ARG A 5 -7.35 -12.38 5.44
C ARG A 5 -7.66 -11.14 4.65
N ILE A 6 -7.45 -9.99 5.27
CA ILE A 6 -7.53 -8.68 4.63
C ILE A 6 -6.15 -8.04 4.65
N LEU A 7 -5.73 -7.50 3.51
CA LEU A 7 -4.63 -6.55 3.43
C LEU A 7 -5.18 -5.17 3.07
N THR A 8 -4.78 -4.16 3.81
CA THR A 8 -4.98 -2.75 3.47
C THR A 8 -3.92 -1.90 4.19
N GLY A 9 -3.67 -0.69 3.72
CA GLY A 9 -2.71 0.19 4.36
C GLY A 9 -2.64 1.55 3.68
N ASP A 10 -1.74 2.38 4.16
CA ASP A 10 -1.51 3.71 3.65
C ASP A 10 -0.02 3.99 3.48
N ARG A 11 0.31 4.92 2.60
CA ARG A 11 1.67 5.43 2.45
C ARG A 11 1.95 6.48 3.53
N PRO A 12 3.08 6.41 4.26
CA PRO A 12 3.43 7.40 5.27
C PRO A 12 3.95 8.69 4.64
N SER A 13 3.12 9.32 3.80
CA SER A 13 3.44 10.53 3.05
C SER A 13 3.21 11.83 3.84
N GLY A 14 2.77 11.74 5.09
CA GLY A 14 2.47 12.83 6.00
C GLY A 14 1.52 12.38 7.11
N ARG A 15 1.03 13.33 7.90
CA ARG A 15 0.07 13.03 8.98
C ARG A 15 -1.29 12.65 8.43
N LEU A 16 -1.97 11.73 9.14
CA LEU A 16 -3.36 11.43 8.86
C LEU A 16 -4.26 12.63 9.20
N HIS A 17 -5.33 12.77 8.47
CA HIS A 17 -6.36 13.78 8.69
C HIS A 17 -7.75 13.13 8.69
N ILE A 18 -8.77 13.90 8.99
CA ILE A 18 -10.15 13.42 9.13
C ILE A 18 -10.66 12.65 7.89
N GLY A 19 -10.20 13.01 6.70
CA GLY A 19 -10.53 12.29 5.46
C GLY A 19 -9.98 10.86 5.45
N HIS A 20 -8.78 10.62 5.99
CA HIS A 20 -8.24 9.25 6.15
C HIS A 20 -9.06 8.45 7.16
N TYR A 21 -9.52 9.09 8.25
CA TYR A 21 -10.36 8.41 9.22
C TYR A 21 -11.64 7.86 8.58
N PHE A 22 -12.42 8.72 7.94
CA PHE A 22 -13.68 8.30 7.30
C PHE A 22 -13.46 7.46 6.04
N GLY A 23 -12.40 7.72 5.28
CA GLY A 23 -12.11 7.03 4.03
C GLY A 23 -11.60 5.60 4.22
N SER A 24 -10.85 5.33 5.31
CA SER A 24 -10.20 4.04 5.48
C SER A 24 -10.12 3.54 6.92
N VAL A 25 -9.66 4.35 7.90
CA VAL A 25 -9.32 3.86 9.24
C VAL A 25 -10.54 3.35 10.00
N ALA A 26 -11.67 4.06 9.95
CA ALA A 26 -12.91 3.62 10.59
C ALA A 26 -13.39 2.24 10.08
N ASN A 27 -13.21 1.97 8.77
CA ASN A 27 -13.52 0.67 8.20
C ASN A 27 -12.56 -0.42 8.71
N ARG A 28 -11.27 -0.12 8.87
CA ARG A 28 -10.26 -1.05 9.44
C ARG A 28 -10.61 -1.43 10.87
N VAL A 29 -11.00 -0.45 11.70
CA VAL A 29 -11.46 -0.68 13.08
C VAL A 29 -12.67 -1.63 13.13
N ARG A 30 -13.58 -1.54 12.17
CA ARG A 30 -14.70 -2.47 12.03
C ARG A 30 -14.23 -3.86 11.59
N LEU A 31 -13.44 -3.92 10.51
CA LEU A 31 -13.02 -5.16 9.87
C LEU A 31 -12.15 -6.05 10.76
N GLN A 32 -11.35 -5.49 11.67
CA GLN A 32 -10.51 -6.27 12.60
C GLN A 32 -11.30 -7.21 13.53
N ASN A 33 -12.61 -7.02 13.66
CA ASN A 33 -13.48 -7.88 14.45
C ASN A 33 -14.09 -9.04 13.65
N GLU A 34 -13.95 -9.02 12.32
CA GLU A 34 -14.56 -9.97 11.40
C GLU A 34 -13.53 -10.79 10.62
N TYR A 35 -12.29 -10.28 10.49
CA TYR A 35 -11.24 -10.80 9.61
C TYR A 35 -9.87 -10.83 10.29
N GLU A 36 -8.98 -11.67 9.79
CA GLU A 36 -7.55 -11.61 10.07
C GLU A 36 -6.94 -10.44 9.29
N CYS A 37 -6.64 -9.33 9.97
CA CYS A 37 -6.26 -8.08 9.33
C CYS A 37 -4.76 -7.83 9.34
N TYR A 38 -4.23 -7.48 8.18
CA TYR A 38 -2.86 -7.03 7.94
C TYR A 38 -2.89 -5.58 7.47
N PHE A 39 -2.36 -4.67 8.28
CA PHE A 39 -2.30 -3.23 7.99
C PHE A 39 -0.86 -2.83 7.66
N ILE A 40 -0.60 -2.65 6.37
CA ILE A 40 0.72 -2.30 5.86
C ILE A 40 0.95 -0.78 5.94
N ILE A 41 2.09 -0.39 6.48
CA ILE A 41 2.64 0.96 6.34
C ILE A 41 3.54 0.92 5.12
N ALA A 42 3.05 1.44 3.99
CA ALA A 42 3.64 1.25 2.67
C ALA A 42 4.73 2.31 2.39
N ASP A 43 5.83 2.23 3.11
CA ASP A 43 6.95 3.18 3.05
C ASP A 43 7.69 3.13 1.71
N LEU A 44 7.87 1.95 1.11
CA LEU A 44 8.48 1.83 -0.21
C LEU A 44 7.62 2.48 -1.30
N HIS A 45 6.30 2.32 -1.23
CA HIS A 45 5.40 3.00 -2.16
C HIS A 45 5.47 4.53 -2.06
N THR A 46 5.87 5.08 -0.92
CA THR A 46 6.07 6.53 -0.78
C THR A 46 7.17 7.04 -1.69
N LEU A 47 8.24 6.28 -1.87
CA LEU A 47 9.38 6.64 -2.74
C LEU A 47 9.00 6.81 -4.21
N THR A 48 7.93 6.18 -4.66
CA THR A 48 7.51 6.24 -6.08
C THR A 48 7.08 7.64 -6.52
N THR A 49 6.62 8.48 -5.60
CA THR A 49 6.14 9.85 -5.87
C THR A 49 6.84 10.91 -5.03
N LYS A 50 7.61 10.51 -4.01
CA LYS A 50 8.32 11.39 -3.08
C LYS A 50 9.78 10.95 -2.91
N PRO A 51 10.60 11.07 -3.98
CA PRO A 51 11.99 10.61 -3.96
C PRO A 51 12.98 11.67 -3.44
N ALA A 52 12.54 12.88 -3.10
CA ALA A 52 13.42 13.93 -2.62
C ALA A 52 14.00 13.59 -1.23
N LYS A 53 15.23 14.03 -0.98
CA LYS A 53 15.99 13.65 0.23
C LYS A 53 15.25 14.00 1.52
N ASP A 54 14.70 15.20 1.63
CA ASP A 54 13.94 15.69 2.76
C ASP A 54 12.64 14.90 2.99
N GLU A 55 12.00 14.47 1.91
CA GLU A 55 10.82 13.61 1.97
C GLU A 55 11.17 12.21 2.48
N ILE A 56 12.29 11.64 2.00
CA ILE A 56 12.79 10.33 2.44
C ILE A 56 13.14 10.35 3.94
N GLU A 57 13.84 11.39 4.39
CA GLU A 57 14.22 11.57 5.79
C GLU A 57 12.99 11.62 6.73
N GLY A 58 11.85 12.11 6.24
CA GLY A 58 10.59 12.18 6.98
C GLY A 58 9.80 10.86 7.06
N ILE A 59 10.09 9.87 6.20
CA ILE A 59 9.26 8.65 6.09
C ILE A 59 9.20 7.88 7.41
N ALA A 60 10.32 7.68 8.08
CA ALA A 60 10.38 6.90 9.32
C ALA A 60 9.53 7.52 10.44
N GLU A 61 9.57 8.84 10.58
CA GLU A 61 8.76 9.54 11.58
C GLU A 61 7.27 9.52 11.19
N ASN A 62 6.94 9.75 9.93
CA ASN A 62 5.57 9.65 9.43
C ASN A 62 4.99 8.25 9.63
N ALA A 63 5.77 7.20 9.39
CA ALA A 63 5.36 5.82 9.63
C ALA A 63 5.05 5.57 11.11
N ARG A 64 5.90 6.06 12.02
CA ARG A 64 5.67 5.95 13.47
C ARG A 64 4.41 6.69 13.89
N GLN A 65 4.21 7.91 13.43
CA GLN A 65 3.02 8.71 13.72
C GLN A 65 1.75 8.03 13.19
N MET A 66 1.81 7.44 12.01
CA MET A 66 0.67 6.69 11.43
C MET A 66 0.26 5.51 12.30
N VAL A 67 1.21 4.78 12.90
CA VAL A 67 0.91 3.69 13.84
C VAL A 67 0.21 4.24 15.09
N TYR A 68 0.70 5.37 15.65
CA TYR A 68 0.04 6.01 16.78
C TYR A 68 -1.38 6.45 16.44
N ASP A 69 -1.58 7.05 15.28
CA ASP A 69 -2.90 7.48 14.80
C ASP A 69 -3.85 6.28 14.62
N TYR A 70 -3.38 5.15 14.07
CA TYR A 70 -4.19 3.94 13.95
C TYR A 70 -4.66 3.42 15.31
N ILE A 71 -3.74 3.31 16.27
CA ILE A 71 -4.06 2.84 17.62
C ILE A 71 -5.00 3.82 18.32
N ALA A 72 -4.76 5.13 18.21
CA ALA A 72 -5.62 6.17 18.79
C ALA A 72 -7.03 6.15 18.19
N CYS A 73 -7.17 5.78 16.92
CA CYS A 73 -8.46 5.63 16.24
C CYS A 73 -9.18 4.31 16.54
N GLY A 74 -8.55 3.38 17.28
CA GLY A 74 -9.17 2.13 17.71
C GLY A 74 -8.72 0.87 16.97
N VAL A 75 -7.65 0.95 16.16
CA VAL A 75 -6.98 -0.26 15.65
C VAL A 75 -6.29 -0.95 16.83
N ASP A 76 -6.67 -2.21 17.06
CA ASP A 76 -6.18 -3.02 18.16
C ASP A 76 -5.02 -3.93 17.71
N PRO A 77 -3.79 -3.71 18.19
CA PRO A 77 -2.64 -4.52 17.81
C PRO A 77 -2.69 -5.96 18.33
N ALA A 78 -3.61 -6.28 19.27
CA ALA A 78 -3.87 -7.66 19.69
C ALA A 78 -4.76 -8.42 18.69
N LYS A 79 -5.47 -7.72 17.81
CA LYS A 79 -6.38 -8.31 16.82
C LYS A 79 -5.85 -8.22 15.39
N SER A 80 -4.95 -7.26 15.13
CA SER A 80 -4.48 -6.94 13.79
C SER A 80 -2.97 -6.87 13.75
N VAL A 81 -2.38 -7.30 12.65
CA VAL A 81 -0.95 -7.11 12.37
C VAL A 81 -0.75 -5.75 11.74
N ILE A 82 0.04 -4.87 12.37
CA ILE A 82 0.50 -3.62 11.78
C ILE A 82 1.99 -3.80 11.47
N TYR A 83 2.40 -3.58 10.23
CA TYR A 83 3.80 -3.80 9.85
C TYR A 83 4.29 -2.77 8.84
N LEU A 84 5.61 -2.55 8.86
CA LEU A 84 6.31 -1.72 7.89
C LEU A 84 6.66 -2.55 6.66
N GLN A 85 6.32 -2.09 5.47
CA GLN A 85 6.54 -2.81 4.22
C GLN A 85 8.01 -3.17 4.02
N SER A 86 8.93 -2.22 4.25
CA SER A 86 10.37 -2.43 4.09
C SER A 86 10.98 -3.42 5.09
N ALA A 87 10.27 -3.76 6.17
CA ALA A 87 10.72 -4.76 7.13
C ALA A 87 10.46 -6.21 6.68
N VAL A 88 9.67 -6.42 5.63
CA VAL A 88 9.38 -7.75 5.06
C VAL A 88 10.24 -7.93 3.80
N HIS A 89 11.42 -8.50 3.96
CA HIS A 89 12.39 -8.56 2.87
C HIS A 89 11.97 -9.46 1.71
N GLU A 90 11.18 -10.48 1.98
CA GLU A 90 10.66 -11.41 0.97
C GLU A 90 9.75 -10.73 -0.08
N VAL A 91 9.21 -9.56 0.24
CA VAL A 91 8.44 -8.77 -0.73
C VAL A 91 9.31 -8.31 -1.91
N TYR A 92 10.61 -8.07 -1.69
CA TYR A 92 11.53 -7.66 -2.74
C TYR A 92 11.79 -8.80 -3.73
N GLU A 93 11.97 -10.03 -3.24
CA GLU A 93 12.15 -11.19 -4.07
C GLU A 93 10.89 -11.49 -4.89
N MET A 94 9.73 -11.46 -4.25
CA MET A 94 8.45 -11.68 -4.92
C MET A 94 8.19 -10.61 -5.98
N ASN A 95 8.44 -9.34 -5.68
CA ASN A 95 8.33 -8.26 -6.65
C ASN A 95 9.25 -8.49 -7.87
N LEU A 96 10.51 -8.89 -7.64
CA LEU A 96 11.46 -9.18 -8.72
C LEU A 96 10.96 -10.30 -9.65
N PHE A 97 10.40 -11.37 -9.09
CA PHE A 97 9.82 -12.44 -9.90
C PHE A 97 8.62 -11.95 -10.72
N PHE A 98 7.75 -11.15 -10.14
CA PHE A 98 6.59 -10.62 -10.86
C PHE A 98 6.98 -9.61 -11.94
N GLU A 99 8.04 -8.83 -11.75
CA GLU A 99 8.58 -7.94 -12.78
C GLU A 99 9.05 -8.71 -14.03
N MET A 100 9.49 -9.96 -13.87
CA MET A 100 9.86 -10.83 -14.99
C MET A 100 8.65 -11.39 -15.75
N LEU A 101 7.47 -11.38 -15.15
CA LEU A 101 6.26 -11.94 -15.75
C LEU A 101 5.40 -10.90 -16.46
N ILE A 102 5.50 -9.63 -16.07
CA ILE A 102 4.66 -8.54 -16.58
C ILE A 102 5.36 -7.79 -17.70
N THR A 103 4.60 -7.31 -18.68
CA THR A 103 5.16 -6.48 -19.77
C THR A 103 4.96 -4.98 -19.51
N VAL A 104 5.93 -4.17 -19.94
CA VAL A 104 5.86 -2.69 -19.86
C VAL A 104 4.57 -2.14 -20.51
N PRO A 105 4.15 -2.57 -21.71
CA PRO A 105 2.88 -2.08 -22.29
C PRO A 105 1.64 -2.44 -21.46
N ARG A 106 1.67 -3.55 -20.68
CA ARG A 106 0.57 -3.90 -19.79
C ARG A 106 0.46 -2.91 -18.64
N LEU A 107 1.59 -2.55 -18.03
CA LEU A 107 1.65 -1.55 -16.96
C LEU A 107 1.21 -0.18 -17.45
N GLN A 108 1.73 0.27 -18.60
CA GLN A 108 1.40 1.58 -19.17
C GLN A 108 -0.08 1.78 -19.50
N ARG A 109 -0.86 0.70 -19.59
CA ARG A 109 -2.33 0.78 -19.78
C ARG A 109 -3.10 0.99 -18.49
N LEU A 110 -2.46 0.99 -17.31
CA LEU A 110 -3.12 1.29 -16.04
C LEU A 110 -3.43 2.79 -15.95
N PRO A 111 -4.70 3.21 -15.84
CA PRO A 111 -5.07 4.63 -15.85
C PRO A 111 -4.44 5.42 -14.71
N SER A 112 -4.39 4.83 -13.51
CA SER A 112 -3.85 5.42 -12.28
C SER A 112 -2.39 5.87 -12.38
N LEU A 113 -1.56 5.23 -13.21
CA LEU A 113 -0.15 5.61 -13.37
C LEU A 113 0.01 7.02 -13.95
N LYS A 114 -0.82 7.37 -14.93
CA LYS A 114 -0.80 8.71 -15.55
C LYS A 114 -1.28 9.76 -14.57
N ASP A 115 -2.36 9.47 -13.84
CA ASP A 115 -2.92 10.38 -12.85
C ASP A 115 -1.93 10.63 -11.70
N MET A 116 -1.23 9.59 -11.26
CA MET A 116 -0.20 9.71 -10.23
C MET A 116 1.01 10.52 -10.68
N ALA A 117 1.50 10.31 -11.89
CA ALA A 117 2.60 11.08 -12.46
C ALA A 117 2.24 12.57 -12.57
N GLN A 118 1.02 12.89 -13.01
CA GLN A 118 0.51 14.26 -13.08
C GLN A 118 0.37 14.88 -11.70
N SER A 119 -0.23 14.16 -10.74
CA SER A 119 -0.42 14.64 -9.37
C SER A 119 0.89 14.89 -8.63
N ALA A 120 1.94 14.15 -8.97
CA ALA A 120 3.28 14.32 -8.43
C ALA A 120 4.13 15.35 -9.21
N ASN A 121 3.56 16.01 -10.23
CA ASN A 121 4.25 16.97 -11.11
C ASN A 121 5.54 16.41 -11.74
N LEU A 122 5.56 15.12 -12.07
CA LEU A 122 6.72 14.47 -12.67
C LEU A 122 6.74 14.73 -14.19
N SER A 123 7.85 15.25 -14.71
CA SER A 123 8.07 15.47 -16.16
C SER A 123 8.27 14.15 -16.91
N GLU A 124 8.83 13.16 -16.22
CA GLU A 124 9.08 11.82 -16.73
C GLU A 124 8.62 10.79 -15.70
N MET A 125 8.19 9.62 -16.16
CA MET A 125 7.74 8.53 -15.28
C MET A 125 8.95 7.73 -14.79
N PRO A 126 9.28 7.77 -13.49
CA PRO A 126 10.34 6.92 -12.94
C PRO A 126 9.95 5.44 -13.05
N PHE A 127 10.96 4.56 -13.19
CA PHE A 127 10.73 3.12 -13.24
C PHE A 127 9.97 2.59 -12.01
N GLY A 128 10.27 3.10 -10.81
CA GLY A 128 9.57 2.74 -9.59
C GLY A 128 8.06 3.09 -9.63
N LEU A 129 7.69 4.21 -10.27
CA LEU A 129 6.28 4.56 -10.47
C LEU A 129 5.61 3.66 -11.51
N LEU A 130 6.32 3.28 -12.58
CA LEU A 130 5.81 2.31 -13.55
C LEU A 130 5.60 0.93 -12.90
N GLY A 131 6.53 0.50 -12.07
CA GLY A 131 6.55 -0.83 -11.43
C GLY A 131 5.71 -0.95 -10.15
N TYR A 132 5.23 0.16 -9.55
CA TYR A 132 4.58 0.08 -8.25
C TYR A 132 3.34 -0.85 -8.19
N PRO A 133 2.55 -1.05 -9.26
CA PRO A 133 1.44 -2.00 -9.20
C PRO A 133 1.91 -3.46 -9.04
N VAL A 134 3.14 -3.75 -9.47
CA VAL A 134 3.78 -5.07 -9.30
C VAL A 134 4.18 -5.27 -7.85
N LEU A 135 4.78 -4.25 -7.23
CA LEU A 135 5.09 -4.25 -5.81
C LEU A 135 3.82 -4.39 -4.96
N GLN A 136 2.73 -3.72 -5.34
CA GLN A 136 1.44 -3.87 -4.67
C GLN A 136 0.89 -5.30 -4.81
N ALA A 137 1.08 -5.96 -5.95
CA ALA A 137 0.71 -7.36 -6.12
C ALA A 137 1.51 -8.27 -5.19
N ALA A 138 2.82 -8.01 -5.01
CA ALA A 138 3.64 -8.72 -4.04
C ALA A 138 3.13 -8.54 -2.61
N ASP A 139 2.79 -7.31 -2.20
CA ASP A 139 2.20 -7.03 -0.89
C ASP A 139 0.90 -7.81 -0.65
N ILE A 140 0.04 -7.89 -1.65
CA ILE A 140 -1.27 -8.57 -1.56
C ILE A 140 -1.09 -10.08 -1.43
N LEU A 141 -0.19 -10.67 -2.23
CA LEU A 141 -0.01 -12.11 -2.30
C LEU A 141 0.86 -12.66 -1.16
N MET A 142 1.75 -11.85 -0.58
CA MET A 142 2.62 -12.24 0.54
C MET A 142 1.82 -12.78 1.75
N PRO A 143 0.84 -12.05 2.31
CA PRO A 143 -0.01 -12.56 3.40
C PRO A 143 -1.13 -13.47 2.89
N ARG A 144 -1.20 -13.76 1.58
CA ARG A 144 -2.30 -14.50 0.93
C ARG A 144 -3.64 -13.85 1.23
N ALA A 145 -3.75 -12.56 0.98
CA ALA A 145 -4.97 -11.80 1.25
C ALA A 145 -6.14 -12.29 0.38
N HIS A 146 -7.27 -12.53 1.02
CA HIS A 146 -8.52 -12.91 0.35
C HIS A 146 -9.30 -11.68 -0.12
N LEU A 147 -9.12 -10.56 0.59
CA LEU A 147 -9.83 -9.30 0.37
C LEU A 147 -8.86 -8.13 0.48
N VAL A 148 -9.00 -7.17 -0.40
CA VAL A 148 -8.23 -5.92 -0.40
C VAL A 148 -9.24 -4.77 -0.52
N PRO A 149 -9.65 -4.14 0.58
CA PRO A 149 -10.51 -2.96 0.55
C PRO A 149 -9.76 -1.80 -0.08
N VAL A 150 -10.19 -1.39 -1.27
CA VAL A 150 -9.56 -0.31 -2.04
C VAL A 150 -10.59 0.70 -2.51
N GLY A 151 -10.15 1.92 -2.79
CA GLY A 151 -10.90 2.89 -3.55
C GLY A 151 -11.00 2.46 -5.03
N LYS A 152 -11.92 3.06 -5.76
CA LYS A 152 -12.16 2.79 -7.19
C LYS A 152 -10.92 3.02 -8.06
N ASP A 153 -10.05 3.93 -7.66
CA ASP A 153 -8.79 4.26 -8.30
C ASP A 153 -7.76 3.11 -8.28
N ASN A 154 -7.85 2.22 -7.29
CA ASN A 154 -6.96 1.07 -7.12
C ASN A 154 -7.56 -0.26 -7.60
N GLU A 155 -8.78 -0.27 -8.13
CA GLU A 155 -9.43 -1.49 -8.62
C GLU A 155 -8.61 -2.17 -9.73
N ALA A 156 -8.07 -1.40 -10.66
CA ALA A 156 -7.24 -1.92 -11.76
C ALA A 156 -5.95 -2.62 -11.27
N HIS A 157 -5.41 -2.25 -10.11
CA HIS A 157 -4.23 -2.90 -9.52
C HIS A 157 -4.58 -4.23 -8.86
N VAL A 158 -5.76 -4.32 -8.25
CA VAL A 158 -6.26 -5.59 -7.71
C VAL A 158 -6.54 -6.57 -8.84
N GLU A 159 -7.09 -6.10 -9.97
CA GLU A 159 -7.27 -6.94 -11.17
C GLU A 159 -5.93 -7.39 -11.75
N LEU A 160 -4.93 -6.50 -11.81
CA LEU A 160 -3.56 -6.89 -12.23
C LEU A 160 -2.98 -8.00 -11.33
N THR A 161 -3.27 -7.95 -10.04
CA THR A 161 -2.79 -8.97 -9.08
C THR A 161 -3.42 -10.36 -9.34
N ARG A 162 -4.60 -10.41 -9.96
CA ARG A 162 -5.29 -11.66 -10.31
C ARG A 162 -4.79 -12.32 -11.60
N GLU A 163 -4.17 -11.55 -12.49
CA GLU A 163 -3.53 -12.04 -13.73
C GLU A 163 -2.27 -12.87 -13.41
#